data_0b4f938888dc24399c05d97208ff7a95
#
_entry.id   0b4f938888dc24399c05d97208ff7a95
#
_cell.length_a   1.000
_cell.length_b   1.000
_cell.length_c   1.000
_cell.angle_alpha   90.00
_cell.angle_beta   90.00
_cell.angle_gamma   90.00
#
_symmetry.space_group_name_H-M   'P 1'
#
loop_
_entity.id
_entity.type
_entity.pdbx_description
1 polymer ?
#
loop_
_entity_poly.entity_id
_entity_poly.type
_entity_poly.pdbx_seq_one_letter_code
_entity_poly.pdbx_strand_id
1 'polypeptide(L)'
;MIFRILGMLAAACLMLAGGAQAQGKAELLWYSQAGFKLTTPGGKVILMDPWIMGGPLTPPELKDLGKVGKVDLVLVTHGHGDHLGDAMEIAKSNNVPMWAPAGMNQQLLTLGKMPANLVPRMNKGGTIQPFPGVKITMTHAEHSSEMILKDESGKDTSYPAGEPVGFIIQMENGFKIYHMGDTGIFSDMRWIGEYYKPDLILIPIGGHYVMDPKDAAYATKELIKPKMAWPMHYASNPFLKGTPAEFKAALGQTSIQMIDAEPGTKKQF
;
A
#
# COMPACT_ATOMS: atom_id res chain seq x y z
N MET A 1 -16.10 -75.75 18.79
CA MET A 1 -14.82 -75.08 18.47
C MET A 1 -15.19 -73.79 17.81
N ILE A 2 -15.17 -72.69 18.61
CA ILE A 2 -15.68 -71.38 18.22
C ILE A 2 -14.46 -70.51 18.04
N PHE A 3 -14.18 -70.06 16.81
CA PHE A 3 -13.14 -69.09 16.53
C PHE A 3 -13.75 -67.66 16.64
N ARG A 4 -13.27 -66.89 17.61
CA ARG A 4 -13.53 -65.45 17.75
C ARG A 4 -12.55 -64.66 16.86
N ILE A 5 -13.07 -63.92 15.89
CA ILE A 5 -12.31 -62.95 15.10
C ILE A 5 -12.46 -61.62 15.82
N LEU A 6 -11.35 -61.08 16.37
CA LEU A 6 -11.24 -59.73 16.86
C LEU A 6 -10.99 -58.81 15.67
N GLY A 7 -11.96 -57.92 15.37
CA GLY A 7 -11.75 -56.81 14.44
C GLY A 7 -11.11 -55.66 15.15
N MET A 8 -9.88 -55.26 14.73
CA MET A 8 -9.25 -53.98 15.11
C MET A 8 -9.84 -52.85 14.27
N LEU A 9 -10.61 -51.98 14.91
CA LEU A 9 -10.95 -50.67 14.34
C LEU A 9 -9.73 -49.73 14.49
N ALA A 10 -9.06 -49.43 13.40
CA ALA A 10 -8.07 -48.34 13.34
C ALA A 10 -8.82 -47.02 13.16
N ALA A 11 -8.92 -46.24 14.23
CA ALA A 11 -9.41 -44.86 14.17
C ALA A 11 -8.34 -43.96 13.54
N ALA A 12 -8.52 -43.60 12.26
CA ALA A 12 -7.70 -42.59 11.61
C ALA A 12 -8.08 -41.19 12.16
N CYS A 13 -7.28 -40.63 13.06
CA CYS A 13 -7.33 -39.24 13.43
C CYS A 13 -6.84 -38.39 12.24
N LEU A 14 -7.77 -37.88 11.44
CA LEU A 14 -7.47 -36.76 10.54
C LEU A 14 -7.15 -35.55 11.41
N MET A 15 -5.87 -35.23 11.58
CA MET A 15 -5.44 -33.95 12.08
C MET A 15 -5.75 -32.89 10.97
N LEU A 16 -6.85 -32.19 11.12
CA LEU A 16 -7.10 -30.94 10.42
C LEU A 16 -6.00 -29.97 10.90
N ALA A 17 -4.97 -29.83 10.10
CA ALA A 17 -4.02 -28.72 10.24
C ALA A 17 -4.78 -27.41 9.90
N GLY A 18 -5.57 -26.93 10.85
CA GLY A 18 -6.07 -25.56 10.83
C GLY A 18 -4.86 -24.67 10.88
N GLY A 19 -4.55 -23.99 9.75
CA GLY A 19 -3.49 -23.01 9.72
C GLY A 19 -3.70 -22.01 10.85
N ALA A 20 -2.79 -22.00 11.82
CA ALA A 20 -2.80 -21.02 12.89
C ALA A 20 -2.73 -19.63 12.22
N GLN A 21 -3.85 -18.91 12.27
CA GLN A 21 -3.91 -17.53 11.81
C GLN A 21 -2.96 -16.72 12.70
N ALA A 22 -2.01 -16.02 12.11
CA ALA A 22 -1.04 -15.24 12.86
C ALA A 22 -1.77 -14.28 13.79
N GLN A 23 -1.62 -14.44 15.11
CA GLN A 23 -2.23 -13.58 16.13
C GLN A 23 -1.48 -12.26 16.32
N GLY A 24 -0.43 -12.02 15.53
CA GLY A 24 0.37 -10.81 15.58
C GLY A 24 -0.40 -9.56 15.14
N LYS A 25 0.12 -8.42 15.55
CA LYS A 25 -0.36 -7.11 15.08
C LYS A 25 0.44 -6.67 13.86
N ALA A 26 -0.24 -5.98 12.94
CA ALA A 26 0.44 -5.22 11.91
C ALA A 26 1.03 -3.93 12.49
N GLU A 27 2.15 -3.46 11.98
CA GLU A 27 2.71 -2.15 12.32
C GLU A 27 2.86 -1.32 11.04
N LEU A 28 2.36 -0.09 11.05
CA LEU A 28 2.62 0.93 10.04
C LEU A 28 3.53 2.00 10.61
N LEU A 29 4.61 2.33 9.89
CA LEU A 29 5.39 3.56 10.03
C LEU A 29 5.05 4.46 8.85
N TRP A 30 4.61 5.69 9.12
CA TRP A 30 4.39 6.72 8.10
C TRP A 30 5.64 7.59 7.95
N TYR A 31 6.28 7.55 6.80
CA TYR A 31 7.44 8.42 6.53
C TYR A 31 7.03 9.87 6.30
N SER A 32 6.12 10.10 5.39
CA SER A 32 5.40 11.32 5.00
C SER A 32 4.71 11.07 3.66
N GLN A 33 3.99 12.05 3.13
CA GLN A 33 3.31 11.98 1.83
C GLN A 33 2.48 10.70 1.75
N ALA A 34 2.68 9.85 0.75
CA ALA A 34 2.07 8.53 0.63
C ALA A 34 3.00 7.37 1.07
N GLY A 35 4.16 7.71 1.66
CA GLY A 35 5.22 6.76 1.98
C GLY A 35 5.00 6.01 3.30
N PHE A 36 4.73 4.70 3.24
CA PHE A 36 4.53 3.86 4.43
C PHE A 36 5.40 2.61 4.42
N LYS A 37 5.83 2.19 5.62
CA LYS A 37 6.41 0.87 5.87
C LYS A 37 5.43 0.05 6.69
N LEU A 38 4.97 -1.05 6.10
CA LEU A 38 4.11 -2.03 6.74
C LEU A 38 4.94 -3.23 7.19
N THR A 39 4.89 -3.57 8.47
CA THR A 39 5.32 -4.88 8.97
C THR A 39 4.07 -5.71 9.24
N THR A 40 3.92 -6.84 8.52
CA THR A 40 2.76 -7.72 8.67
C THR A 40 2.83 -8.53 9.98
N PRO A 41 1.71 -9.13 10.46
CA PRO A 41 1.72 -10.03 11.61
C PRO A 41 2.72 -11.18 11.50
N GLY A 42 3.03 -11.64 10.30
CA GLY A 42 4.04 -12.66 10.02
C GLY A 42 5.46 -12.11 9.88
N GLY A 43 5.69 -10.80 10.14
CA GLY A 43 7.01 -10.17 10.12
C GLY A 43 7.53 -9.83 8.71
N LYS A 44 6.66 -9.85 7.68
CA LYS A 44 7.03 -9.40 6.34
C LYS A 44 7.00 -7.86 6.26
N VAL A 45 7.99 -7.29 5.60
CA VAL A 45 8.12 -5.84 5.46
C VAL A 45 7.81 -5.42 4.02
N ILE A 46 6.78 -4.60 3.89
CA ILE A 46 6.30 -4.03 2.61
C ILE A 46 6.47 -2.52 2.68
N LEU A 47 7.18 -1.94 1.71
CA LEU A 47 7.21 -0.50 1.53
C LEU A 47 6.20 -0.09 0.47
N MET A 48 5.49 1.00 0.72
CA MET A 48 4.51 1.60 -0.19
C MET A 48 4.94 3.03 -0.49
N ASP A 49 5.05 3.39 -1.77
CA ASP A 49 5.39 4.72 -2.27
C ASP A 49 6.54 5.39 -1.48
N PRO A 50 7.73 4.76 -1.36
CA PRO A 50 8.78 5.21 -0.47
C PRO A 50 9.54 6.43 -0.99
N TRP A 51 9.03 7.64 -0.70
CA TRP A 51 9.72 8.90 -0.92
C TRP A 51 10.36 9.40 0.39
N ILE A 52 11.42 8.71 0.81
CA ILE A 52 12.06 8.87 2.13
C ILE A 52 13.07 10.01 2.10
N MET A 53 14.02 9.95 1.16
CA MET A 53 15.12 10.92 1.08
C MET A 53 14.63 12.29 0.61
N GLY A 54 13.76 12.32 -0.41
CA GLY A 54 13.22 13.54 -1.01
C GLY A 54 12.04 14.14 -0.25
N GLY A 55 11.35 13.38 0.59
CA GLY A 55 10.13 13.80 1.28
C GLY A 55 10.40 15.01 2.21
N PRO A 56 9.79 16.20 1.96
CA PRO A 56 10.11 17.40 2.75
C PRO A 56 9.68 17.28 4.20
N LEU A 57 8.66 16.49 4.48
CA LEU A 57 8.13 16.25 5.84
C LEU A 57 8.66 14.96 6.47
N THR A 58 9.47 14.18 5.77
CA THR A 58 10.11 13.01 6.38
C THR A 58 11.03 13.46 7.50
N PRO A 59 10.89 12.94 8.74
CA PRO A 59 11.76 13.28 9.84
C PRO A 59 13.24 13.05 9.50
N PRO A 60 14.13 13.98 9.86
CA PRO A 60 15.55 13.90 9.50
C PRO A 60 16.22 12.59 9.92
N GLU A 61 15.86 12.03 11.07
CA GLU A 61 16.37 10.77 11.60
C GLU A 61 15.94 9.54 10.77
N LEU A 62 14.88 9.67 9.97
CA LEU A 62 14.39 8.63 9.06
C LEU A 62 14.92 8.79 7.63
N LYS A 63 15.54 9.92 7.29
CA LYS A 63 16.16 10.17 5.97
C LYS A 63 17.49 9.42 5.80
N ASP A 64 17.41 8.10 5.87
CA ASP A 64 18.55 7.22 5.71
C ASP A 64 18.05 5.85 5.22
N LEU A 65 18.35 5.51 3.96
CA LEU A 65 17.91 4.24 3.37
C LEU A 65 18.55 3.03 4.08
N GLY A 66 19.73 3.20 4.68
CA GLY A 66 20.36 2.15 5.49
C GLY A 66 19.59 1.80 6.76
N LYS A 67 18.81 2.76 7.30
CA LYS A 67 17.97 2.56 8.49
C LYS A 67 16.59 1.98 8.17
N VAL A 68 16.19 1.89 6.90
CA VAL A 68 14.93 1.23 6.51
C VAL A 68 14.94 -0.23 6.97
N GLY A 69 16.13 -0.84 7.01
CA GLY A 69 16.33 -2.24 7.38
C GLY A 69 15.89 -3.20 6.27
N LYS A 70 15.65 -4.46 6.64
CA LYS A 70 15.21 -5.47 5.69
C LYS A 70 13.85 -5.10 5.10
N VAL A 71 13.75 -5.20 3.78
CA VAL A 71 12.51 -5.09 3.00
C VAL A 71 12.26 -6.42 2.29
N ASP A 72 11.03 -6.87 2.24
CA ASP A 72 10.65 -8.10 1.53
C ASP A 72 9.92 -7.78 0.20
N LEU A 73 9.34 -6.58 0.05
CA LEU A 73 8.59 -6.17 -1.14
C LEU A 73 8.39 -4.64 -1.18
N VAL A 74 8.39 -4.07 -2.38
CA VAL A 74 8.05 -2.66 -2.62
C VAL A 74 6.79 -2.57 -3.49
N LEU A 75 5.87 -1.66 -3.14
CA LEU A 75 4.68 -1.30 -3.93
C LEU A 75 4.82 0.16 -4.37
N VAL A 76 4.51 0.43 -5.62
CA VAL A 76 4.46 1.80 -6.16
C VAL A 76 3.14 2.00 -6.88
N THR A 77 2.38 3.02 -6.48
CA THR A 77 1.05 3.29 -7.01
C THR A 77 1.07 3.91 -8.39
N HIS A 78 2.04 4.79 -8.67
CA HIS A 78 2.19 5.46 -9.95
C HIS A 78 3.58 6.10 -10.11
N GLY A 79 3.85 6.71 -11.27
CA GLY A 79 5.20 7.12 -11.67
C GLY A 79 5.69 8.46 -11.13
N HIS A 80 4.88 9.26 -10.44
CA HIS A 80 5.34 10.55 -9.93
C HIS A 80 6.48 10.42 -8.93
N GLY A 81 7.36 11.43 -8.89
CA GLY A 81 8.61 11.36 -8.14
C GLY A 81 8.44 11.22 -6.63
N ASP A 82 7.34 11.72 -6.08
CA ASP A 82 7.00 11.62 -4.65
C ASP A 82 6.33 10.28 -4.26
N HIS A 83 6.19 9.35 -5.22
CA HIS A 83 5.73 7.96 -5.03
C HIS A 83 6.79 6.95 -5.49
N LEU A 84 7.29 7.07 -6.73
CA LEU A 84 8.41 6.26 -7.20
C LEU A 84 9.65 6.46 -6.32
N GLY A 85 9.95 7.72 -5.95
CA GLY A 85 10.93 8.11 -4.95
C GLY A 85 12.18 7.23 -4.91
N ASP A 86 12.41 6.63 -3.76
CA ASP A 86 13.56 5.74 -3.49
C ASP A 86 13.27 4.27 -3.82
N ALA A 87 12.09 3.94 -4.39
CA ALA A 87 11.62 2.57 -4.60
C ALA A 87 12.59 1.71 -5.42
N MET A 88 13.13 2.26 -6.51
CA MET A 88 14.06 1.53 -7.37
C MET A 88 15.38 1.19 -6.66
N GLU A 89 15.91 2.13 -5.88
CA GLU A 89 17.14 1.93 -5.11
C GLU A 89 16.94 0.89 -4.02
N ILE A 90 15.84 1.01 -3.27
CA ILE A 90 15.48 0.05 -2.21
C ILE A 90 15.26 -1.36 -2.78
N ALA A 91 14.54 -1.48 -3.89
CA ALA A 91 14.31 -2.77 -4.53
C ALA A 91 15.61 -3.44 -4.98
N LYS A 92 16.54 -2.66 -5.57
CA LYS A 92 17.87 -3.16 -5.98
C LYS A 92 18.74 -3.55 -4.79
N SER A 93 18.85 -2.69 -3.78
CA SER A 93 19.73 -2.91 -2.64
C SER A 93 19.30 -4.10 -1.76
N ASN A 94 17.98 -4.35 -1.67
CA ASN A 94 17.43 -5.50 -0.95
C ASN A 94 17.23 -6.74 -1.86
N ASN A 95 17.43 -6.62 -3.18
CA ASN A 95 17.14 -7.66 -4.17
C ASN A 95 15.72 -8.21 -4.06
N VAL A 96 14.72 -7.32 -3.98
CA VAL A 96 13.30 -7.65 -3.81
C VAL A 96 12.43 -7.10 -4.93
N PRO A 97 11.29 -7.74 -5.23
CA PRO A 97 10.39 -7.25 -6.26
C PRO A 97 9.76 -5.90 -5.91
N MET A 98 9.72 -5.01 -6.91
CA MET A 98 8.93 -3.78 -6.91
C MET A 98 7.70 -3.99 -7.78
N TRP A 99 6.54 -4.17 -7.16
CA TRP A 99 5.26 -4.29 -7.83
C TRP A 99 4.67 -2.91 -8.10
N ALA A 100 4.34 -2.67 -9.35
CA ALA A 100 3.79 -1.41 -9.84
C ALA A 100 2.86 -1.68 -11.06
N PRO A 101 2.14 -0.67 -11.58
CA PRO A 101 1.38 -0.83 -12.82
C PRO A 101 2.21 -1.48 -13.93
N ALA A 102 1.61 -2.38 -14.68
CA ALA A 102 2.31 -3.15 -15.73
C ALA A 102 3.04 -2.26 -16.73
N GLY A 103 2.43 -1.13 -17.12
CA GLY A 103 3.04 -0.15 -18.03
C GLY A 103 4.30 0.49 -17.45
N MET A 104 4.27 0.83 -16.14
CA MET A 104 5.43 1.40 -15.45
C MET A 104 6.61 0.42 -15.41
N ASN A 105 6.38 -0.80 -14.93
CA ASN A 105 7.43 -1.80 -14.81
C ASN A 105 7.95 -2.25 -16.19
N GLN A 106 7.09 -2.31 -17.21
CA GLN A 106 7.54 -2.54 -18.59
C GLN A 106 8.44 -1.41 -19.08
N GLN A 107 8.09 -0.16 -18.81
CA GLN A 107 8.89 0.99 -19.23
C GLN A 107 10.25 1.01 -18.53
N LEU A 108 10.30 0.77 -17.20
CA LEU A 108 11.55 0.68 -16.44
C LEU A 108 12.47 -0.43 -16.96
N LEU A 109 11.90 -1.59 -17.34
CA LEU A 109 12.63 -2.69 -17.95
C LEU A 109 13.18 -2.28 -19.34
N THR A 110 12.34 -1.69 -20.18
CA THR A 110 12.71 -1.28 -21.54
C THR A 110 13.83 -0.24 -21.54
N LEU A 111 13.80 0.69 -20.58
CA LEU A 111 14.82 1.72 -20.40
C LEU A 111 16.09 1.20 -19.68
N GLY A 112 16.15 -0.07 -19.32
CA GLY A 112 17.29 -0.65 -18.59
C GLY A 112 17.49 -0.07 -17.17
N LYS A 113 16.46 0.59 -16.61
CA LYS A 113 16.55 1.22 -15.27
C LYS A 113 16.42 0.19 -14.15
N MET A 114 15.74 -0.92 -14.42
CA MET A 114 15.53 -2.01 -13.45
C MET A 114 15.76 -3.39 -14.09
N PRO A 115 16.33 -4.35 -13.34
CA PRO A 115 16.47 -5.72 -13.83
C PRO A 115 15.11 -6.44 -13.85
N ALA A 116 14.95 -7.35 -14.82
CA ALA A 116 13.67 -8.02 -15.11
C ALA A 116 13.06 -8.78 -13.92
N ASN A 117 13.90 -9.40 -13.09
CA ASN A 117 13.46 -10.14 -11.91
C ASN A 117 12.95 -9.26 -10.77
N LEU A 118 13.21 -7.95 -10.80
CA LEU A 118 12.76 -7.01 -9.75
C LEU A 118 11.56 -6.17 -10.17
N VAL A 119 11.08 -6.27 -11.42
CA VAL A 119 9.94 -5.50 -11.93
C VAL A 119 8.83 -6.41 -12.45
N PRO A 120 8.26 -7.28 -11.60
CA PRO A 120 7.09 -8.04 -11.96
C PRO A 120 5.92 -7.11 -12.27
N ARG A 121 4.99 -7.56 -13.12
CA ARG A 121 3.89 -6.74 -13.63
C ARG A 121 2.55 -7.24 -13.12
N MET A 122 1.69 -6.30 -12.73
CA MET A 122 0.28 -6.57 -12.45
C MET A 122 -0.61 -5.42 -12.95
N ASN A 123 -1.88 -5.69 -13.07
CA ASN A 123 -2.88 -4.69 -13.49
C ASN A 123 -4.04 -4.63 -12.50
N LYS A 124 -4.84 -3.57 -12.64
CA LYS A 124 -6.07 -3.34 -11.86
C LYS A 124 -6.98 -4.56 -11.92
N GLY A 125 -7.53 -4.96 -10.78
CA GLY A 125 -8.32 -6.19 -10.60
C GLY A 125 -7.47 -7.44 -10.36
N GLY A 126 -6.16 -7.43 -10.67
CA GLY A 126 -5.25 -8.53 -10.38
C GLY A 126 -4.93 -8.66 -8.89
N THR A 127 -4.74 -9.90 -8.44
CA THR A 127 -4.34 -10.21 -7.05
C THR A 127 -3.12 -11.11 -7.07
N ILE A 128 -2.13 -10.76 -6.26
CA ILE A 128 -0.94 -11.59 -6.00
C ILE A 128 -0.95 -12.09 -4.55
N GLN A 129 -0.26 -13.18 -4.31
CA GLN A 129 0.02 -13.69 -2.97
C GLN A 129 1.54 -13.83 -2.78
N PRO A 130 2.23 -12.71 -2.47
CA PRO A 130 3.70 -12.72 -2.41
C PRO A 130 4.24 -13.50 -1.21
N PHE A 131 3.44 -13.65 -0.16
CA PHE A 131 3.77 -14.39 1.06
C PHE A 131 2.57 -15.24 1.51
N PRO A 132 2.80 -16.36 2.22
CA PRO A 132 1.71 -17.12 2.81
C PRO A 132 0.79 -16.23 3.66
N GLY A 133 -0.52 -16.24 3.38
CA GLY A 133 -1.52 -15.47 4.10
C GLY A 133 -1.63 -13.99 3.71
N VAL A 134 -0.70 -13.44 2.93
CA VAL A 134 -0.74 -12.04 2.45
C VAL A 134 -1.23 -11.99 1.02
N LYS A 135 -2.31 -11.26 0.76
CA LYS A 135 -2.83 -10.99 -0.59
C LYS A 135 -2.78 -9.50 -0.88
N ILE A 136 -2.35 -9.15 -2.09
CA ILE A 136 -2.29 -7.77 -2.55
C ILE A 136 -3.07 -7.67 -3.85
N THR A 137 -4.12 -6.85 -3.86
CA THR A 137 -4.96 -6.60 -5.03
C THR A 137 -4.76 -5.17 -5.51
N MET A 138 -4.52 -4.99 -6.79
CA MET A 138 -4.40 -3.67 -7.42
C MET A 138 -5.78 -3.14 -7.79
N THR A 139 -6.09 -1.89 -7.39
CA THR A 139 -7.36 -1.23 -7.67
C THR A 139 -7.17 -0.05 -8.62
N HIS A 140 -8.27 0.52 -9.11
CA HIS A 140 -8.27 1.78 -9.84
C HIS A 140 -7.89 2.96 -8.93
N ALA A 141 -7.28 4.00 -9.53
CA ALA A 141 -7.15 5.34 -8.99
C ALA A 141 -7.35 6.36 -10.12
N GLU A 142 -7.92 7.53 -9.80
CA GLU A 142 -8.21 8.60 -10.76
C GLU A 142 -7.15 9.69 -10.65
N HIS A 143 -6.07 9.56 -11.44
CA HIS A 143 -4.91 10.43 -11.42
C HIS A 143 -4.11 10.29 -12.73
N SER A 144 -3.03 11.05 -12.91
CA SER A 144 -2.07 10.83 -13.98
C SER A 144 -0.88 9.98 -13.51
N SER A 145 -0.07 9.49 -14.47
CA SER A 145 1.07 8.65 -14.14
C SER A 145 2.15 8.75 -15.23
N GLU A 146 3.11 9.61 -15.01
CA GLU A 146 4.34 9.75 -15.80
C GLU A 146 5.56 9.70 -14.86
N MET A 147 6.67 9.19 -15.37
CA MET A 147 7.97 9.17 -14.68
C MET A 147 8.90 10.23 -15.29
N ILE A 148 9.53 11.01 -14.44
CA ILE A 148 10.65 11.85 -14.86
C ILE A 148 11.95 11.12 -14.53
N LEU A 149 12.66 10.68 -15.54
CA LEU A 149 13.92 9.96 -15.39
C LEU A 149 15.01 10.61 -16.24
N LYS A 150 16.25 10.47 -15.82
CA LYS A 150 17.37 10.91 -16.63
C LYS A 150 17.55 9.96 -17.83
N ASP A 151 17.57 10.52 -19.05
CA ASP A 151 17.91 9.82 -20.27
C ASP A 151 19.43 9.54 -20.36
N GLU A 152 19.88 8.99 -21.49
CA GLU A 152 21.30 8.67 -21.71
C GLU A 152 22.21 9.91 -21.73
N SER A 153 21.66 11.08 -22.03
CA SER A 153 22.39 12.36 -22.01
C SER A 153 22.43 13.00 -20.62
N GLY A 154 21.72 12.42 -19.63
CA GLY A 154 21.56 12.97 -18.28
C GLY A 154 20.48 14.02 -18.14
N LYS A 155 19.67 14.24 -19.20
CA LYS A 155 18.54 15.18 -19.20
C LYS A 155 17.30 14.52 -18.60
N ASP A 156 16.55 15.30 -17.82
CA ASP A 156 15.23 14.88 -17.32
C ASP A 156 14.25 14.73 -18.49
N THR A 157 13.70 13.54 -18.63
CA THR A 157 12.78 13.15 -19.70
C THR A 157 11.56 12.47 -19.11
N SER A 158 10.37 12.87 -19.59
CA SER A 158 9.10 12.28 -19.17
C SER A 158 8.83 10.99 -19.93
N TYR A 159 8.47 9.95 -19.20
CA TYR A 159 8.09 8.63 -19.74
C TYR A 159 6.73 8.21 -19.21
N PRO A 160 5.89 7.57 -20.05
CA PRO A 160 4.64 6.97 -19.55
C PRO A 160 4.91 5.94 -18.45
N ALA A 161 4.10 5.98 -17.39
CA ALA A 161 4.23 5.05 -16.27
C ALA A 161 2.98 4.16 -16.05
N GLY A 162 2.22 3.92 -17.12
CA GLY A 162 0.96 3.20 -17.02
C GLY A 162 -0.12 4.04 -16.32
N GLU A 163 -1.18 3.40 -15.86
CA GLU A 163 -2.26 4.08 -15.16
C GLU A 163 -2.05 4.02 -13.64
N PRO A 164 -2.45 5.06 -12.90
CA PRO A 164 -2.34 5.08 -11.44
C PRO A 164 -3.24 4.02 -10.79
N VAL A 165 -2.83 3.55 -9.63
CA VAL A 165 -3.50 2.47 -8.90
C VAL A 165 -3.49 2.71 -7.40
N GLY A 166 -4.39 2.00 -6.70
CA GLY A 166 -4.30 1.75 -5.27
C GLY A 166 -4.03 0.27 -4.99
N PHE A 167 -3.80 -0.06 -3.72
CA PHE A 167 -3.56 -1.44 -3.27
C PHE A 167 -4.44 -1.81 -2.08
N ILE A 168 -5.18 -2.91 -2.20
CA ILE A 168 -5.77 -3.60 -1.05
C ILE A 168 -4.79 -4.65 -0.56
N ILE A 169 -4.30 -4.50 0.66
CA ILE A 169 -3.34 -5.42 1.28
C ILE A 169 -4.08 -6.16 2.40
N GLN A 170 -4.39 -7.43 2.17
CA GLN A 170 -4.93 -8.32 3.18
C GLN A 170 -3.78 -9.10 3.82
N MET A 171 -3.67 -9.00 5.14
CA MET A 171 -2.63 -9.66 5.92
C MET A 171 -3.08 -11.02 6.45
N GLU A 172 -2.14 -11.75 7.07
CA GLU A 172 -2.29 -13.12 7.58
C GLU A 172 -3.41 -13.25 8.61
N ASN A 173 -3.66 -12.20 9.40
CA ASN A 173 -4.73 -12.12 10.40
C ASN A 173 -6.08 -11.66 9.83
N GLY A 174 -6.15 -11.45 8.49
CA GLY A 174 -7.34 -10.99 7.79
C GLY A 174 -7.55 -9.47 7.81
N PHE A 175 -6.75 -8.69 8.54
CA PHE A 175 -6.82 -7.24 8.52
C PHE A 175 -6.45 -6.69 7.14
N LYS A 176 -7.21 -5.70 6.67
CA LYS A 176 -7.07 -5.15 5.31
C LYS A 176 -6.76 -3.67 5.35
N ILE A 177 -5.71 -3.28 4.64
CA ILE A 177 -5.35 -1.88 4.41
C ILE A 177 -5.64 -1.56 2.94
N TYR A 178 -6.28 -0.42 2.69
CA TYR A 178 -6.39 0.17 1.35
C TYR A 178 -5.48 1.39 1.27
N HIS A 179 -4.32 1.21 0.62
CA HIS A 179 -3.46 2.33 0.23
C HIS A 179 -4.02 2.89 -1.08
N MET A 180 -4.56 4.10 -1.04
CA MET A 180 -5.30 4.66 -2.18
C MET A 180 -4.38 5.27 -3.25
N GLY A 181 -3.10 5.53 -2.89
CA GLY A 181 -2.21 6.32 -3.74
C GLY A 181 -2.74 7.74 -3.93
N ASP A 182 -2.38 8.36 -5.03
CA ASP A 182 -2.97 9.61 -5.45
C ASP A 182 -4.22 9.37 -6.27
N THR A 183 -5.29 10.04 -5.86
CA THR A 183 -6.58 9.89 -6.54
C THR A 183 -7.50 11.07 -6.28
N GLY A 184 -8.26 11.47 -7.31
CA GLY A 184 -9.55 12.12 -7.17
C GLY A 184 -10.60 11.14 -6.66
N ILE A 185 -11.82 11.65 -6.44
CA ILE A 185 -12.96 10.81 -6.09
C ILE A 185 -13.52 10.11 -7.35
N PHE A 186 -13.86 8.82 -7.24
CA PHE A 186 -14.49 8.07 -8.31
C PHE A 186 -15.54 7.08 -7.78
N SER A 187 -16.52 6.72 -8.62
CA SER A 187 -17.70 5.96 -8.21
C SER A 187 -17.39 4.58 -7.65
N ASP A 188 -16.37 3.91 -8.20
CA ASP A 188 -16.03 2.53 -7.85
C ASP A 188 -15.39 2.39 -6.47
N MET A 189 -15.05 3.51 -5.80
CA MET A 189 -14.72 3.51 -4.37
C MET A 189 -15.81 2.84 -3.52
N ARG A 190 -17.10 2.96 -3.93
CA ARG A 190 -18.22 2.25 -3.28
C ARG A 190 -18.08 0.74 -3.42
N TRP A 191 -17.86 0.27 -4.65
CA TRP A 191 -17.65 -1.15 -4.91
C TRP A 191 -16.42 -1.70 -4.18
N ILE A 192 -15.31 -0.93 -4.17
CA ILE A 192 -14.10 -1.29 -3.43
C ILE A 192 -14.41 -1.45 -1.94
N GLY A 193 -15.14 -0.50 -1.36
CA GLY A 193 -15.57 -0.56 0.04
C GLY A 193 -16.47 -1.76 0.35
N GLU A 194 -17.48 -2.01 -0.46
CA GLU A 194 -18.46 -3.08 -0.27
C GLU A 194 -17.86 -4.47 -0.46
N TYR A 195 -17.01 -4.64 -1.47
CA TYR A 195 -16.44 -5.94 -1.85
C TYR A 195 -15.21 -6.31 -1.03
N TYR A 196 -14.21 -5.40 -0.97
CA TYR A 196 -12.97 -5.69 -0.23
C TYR A 196 -13.09 -5.43 1.27
N LYS A 197 -13.94 -4.48 1.69
CA LYS A 197 -14.18 -4.11 3.10
C LYS A 197 -12.87 -3.83 3.85
N PRO A 198 -12.13 -2.79 3.45
CA PRO A 198 -10.88 -2.44 4.12
C PRO A 198 -11.16 -2.01 5.57
N ASP A 199 -10.31 -2.45 6.50
CA ASP A 199 -10.38 -2.03 7.90
C ASP A 199 -9.79 -0.63 8.08
N LEU A 200 -8.70 -0.33 7.35
CA LEU A 200 -7.99 0.93 7.34
C LEU A 200 -7.82 1.43 5.91
N ILE A 201 -8.09 2.72 5.69
CA ILE A 201 -7.70 3.40 4.45
C ILE A 201 -6.59 4.42 4.71
N LEU A 202 -5.61 4.49 3.80
CA LEU A 202 -4.61 5.54 3.71
C LEU A 202 -5.07 6.46 2.59
N ILE A 203 -5.61 7.64 2.95
CA ILE A 203 -6.40 8.48 2.04
C ILE A 203 -5.74 9.83 1.81
N PRO A 204 -5.49 10.23 0.55
CA PRO A 204 -4.96 11.56 0.25
C PRO A 204 -6.02 12.64 0.51
N ILE A 205 -5.59 13.76 1.14
CA ILE A 205 -6.47 14.87 1.51
C ILE A 205 -5.96 16.24 1.10
N GLY A 206 -4.83 16.33 0.41
CA GLY A 206 -4.13 17.59 0.18
C GLY A 206 -4.86 18.58 -0.73
N GLY A 207 -5.78 18.12 -1.55
CA GLY A 207 -6.42 18.93 -2.59
C GLY A 207 -5.51 19.20 -3.78
N HIS A 208 -5.96 20.02 -4.74
CA HIS A 208 -5.28 20.43 -5.97
C HIS A 208 -4.92 19.27 -6.92
N TYR A 209 -4.09 18.32 -6.48
CA TYR A 209 -3.68 17.12 -7.26
C TYR A 209 -4.46 15.88 -6.86
N VAL A 210 -5.03 15.86 -5.68
CA VAL A 210 -5.77 14.74 -5.08
C VAL A 210 -7.07 15.24 -4.48
N MET A 211 -7.87 14.38 -3.87
CA MET A 211 -9.07 14.79 -3.14
C MET A 211 -8.74 15.88 -2.12
N ASP A 212 -9.61 16.88 -2.00
CA ASP A 212 -9.59 17.79 -0.87
C ASP A 212 -10.20 17.14 0.39
N PRO A 213 -10.12 17.78 1.57
CA PRO A 213 -10.67 17.20 2.80
C PRO A 213 -12.17 16.86 2.76
N LYS A 214 -12.98 17.60 1.98
CA LYS A 214 -14.44 17.35 1.85
C LYS A 214 -14.72 16.14 0.97
N ASP A 215 -14.05 16.07 -0.18
CA ASP A 215 -14.15 14.93 -1.10
C ASP A 215 -13.65 13.66 -0.42
N ALA A 216 -12.52 13.73 0.28
CA ALA A 216 -11.97 12.62 1.04
C ALA A 216 -12.93 12.15 2.16
N ALA A 217 -13.56 13.09 2.87
CA ALA A 217 -14.57 12.76 3.90
C ALA A 217 -15.80 12.11 3.30
N TYR A 218 -16.29 12.60 2.14
CA TYR A 218 -17.40 11.98 1.42
C TYR A 218 -17.03 10.56 0.95
N ALA A 219 -15.86 10.39 0.33
CA ALA A 219 -15.36 9.07 -0.09
C ALA A 219 -15.27 8.10 1.09
N THR A 220 -14.77 8.57 2.22
CA THR A 220 -14.65 7.77 3.45
C THR A 220 -16.01 7.33 4.00
N LYS A 221 -16.96 8.27 4.15
CA LYS A 221 -18.26 8.01 4.82
C LYS A 221 -19.29 7.35 3.91
N GLU A 222 -19.37 7.78 2.66
CA GLU A 222 -20.46 7.41 1.78
C GLU A 222 -20.11 6.29 0.79
N LEU A 223 -18.81 6.20 0.44
CA LEU A 223 -18.37 5.24 -0.56
C LEU A 223 -17.67 4.03 0.08
N ILE A 224 -16.56 4.24 0.76
CA ILE A 224 -15.69 3.13 1.21
C ILE A 224 -16.15 2.53 2.55
N LYS A 225 -16.52 3.36 3.51
CA LYS A 225 -17.00 3.00 4.86
C LYS A 225 -16.06 2.09 5.65
N PRO A 226 -14.78 2.46 5.80
CA PRO A 226 -13.81 1.68 6.57
C PRO A 226 -14.07 1.80 8.07
N LYS A 227 -13.36 1.01 8.89
CA LYS A 227 -13.34 1.22 10.35
C LYS A 227 -12.43 2.40 10.73
N MET A 228 -11.33 2.60 10.00
CA MET A 228 -10.33 3.62 10.28
C MET A 228 -9.88 4.32 8.99
N ALA A 229 -9.54 5.62 9.13
CA ALA A 229 -8.97 6.42 8.05
C ALA A 229 -7.72 7.14 8.53
N TRP A 230 -6.61 7.01 7.80
CA TRP A 230 -5.37 7.73 8.05
C TRP A 230 -5.14 8.71 6.90
N PRO A 231 -5.34 10.02 7.14
CA PRO A 231 -5.10 11.04 6.13
C PRO A 231 -3.62 11.13 5.79
N MET A 232 -3.32 11.25 4.50
CA MET A 232 -1.97 11.37 3.97
C MET A 232 -1.92 12.38 2.84
N HIS A 233 -0.75 12.60 2.24
CA HIS A 233 -0.53 13.40 1.04
C HIS A 233 -1.04 14.85 1.17
N TYR A 234 -0.55 15.56 2.20
CA TYR A 234 -0.87 16.97 2.47
C TYR A 234 0.36 17.73 2.98
N ALA A 235 0.33 19.06 2.87
CA ALA A 235 1.32 19.99 3.41
C ALA A 235 2.77 19.84 2.88
N SER A 236 3.06 18.90 1.98
CA SER A 236 4.40 18.67 1.44
C SER A 236 4.84 19.73 0.41
N ASN A 237 3.90 20.47 -0.14
CA ASN A 237 4.14 21.61 -1.03
C ASN A 237 3.00 22.64 -0.91
N PRO A 238 3.18 23.88 -1.44
CA PRO A 238 2.21 24.99 -1.27
C PRO A 238 0.83 24.75 -1.89
N PHE A 239 0.68 23.77 -2.77
CA PHE A 239 -0.60 23.44 -3.43
C PHE A 239 -1.44 22.47 -2.62
N LEU A 240 -0.82 21.61 -1.82
CA LEU A 240 -1.48 20.60 -0.98
C LEU A 240 -1.92 21.22 0.35
N LYS A 241 -2.97 22.04 0.31
CA LYS A 241 -3.43 22.89 1.42
C LYS A 241 -4.39 22.21 2.39
N GLY A 242 -4.96 21.07 2.01
CA GLY A 242 -5.88 20.30 2.87
C GLY A 242 -5.22 19.90 4.18
N THR A 243 -5.98 19.89 5.26
CA THR A 243 -5.49 19.59 6.60
C THR A 243 -6.26 18.46 7.28
N PRO A 244 -5.63 17.70 8.20
CA PRO A 244 -6.33 16.71 9.03
C PRO A 244 -7.49 17.30 9.81
N ALA A 245 -7.38 18.56 10.27
CA ALA A 245 -8.44 19.25 10.99
C ALA A 245 -9.69 19.47 10.12
N GLU A 246 -9.50 19.92 8.86
CA GLU A 246 -10.60 20.08 7.90
C GLU A 246 -11.23 18.72 7.53
N PHE A 247 -10.43 17.69 7.33
CA PHE A 247 -10.91 16.33 7.08
C PHE A 247 -11.75 15.82 8.26
N LYS A 248 -11.27 15.99 9.50
CA LYS A 248 -12.00 15.65 10.72
C LYS A 248 -13.32 16.40 10.84
N ALA A 249 -13.31 17.70 10.56
CA ALA A 249 -14.52 18.54 10.56
C ALA A 249 -15.53 18.06 9.49
N ALA A 250 -15.06 17.72 8.28
CA ALA A 250 -15.91 17.20 7.20
C ALA A 250 -16.44 15.79 7.46
N LEU A 251 -15.68 14.93 8.15
CA LEU A 251 -16.18 13.63 8.63
C LEU A 251 -17.35 13.80 9.59
N GLY A 252 -17.33 14.83 10.45
CA GLY A 252 -18.39 15.08 11.41
C GLY A 252 -18.60 13.91 12.39
N GLN A 253 -19.85 13.68 12.81
CA GLN A 253 -20.20 12.54 13.66
C GLN A 253 -20.21 11.25 12.83
N THR A 254 -19.35 10.29 13.22
CA THR A 254 -19.20 8.99 12.55
C THR A 254 -18.57 7.99 13.53
N SER A 255 -18.80 6.68 13.26
CA SER A 255 -18.08 5.59 13.94
C SER A 255 -16.68 5.34 13.35
N ILE A 256 -16.32 5.99 12.24
CA ILE A 256 -15.03 5.82 11.59
C ILE A 256 -13.96 6.54 12.41
N GLN A 257 -12.96 5.80 12.88
CA GLN A 257 -11.85 6.36 13.63
C GLN A 257 -10.85 7.03 12.70
N MET A 258 -10.74 8.36 12.76
CA MET A 258 -9.64 9.06 12.11
C MET A 258 -8.35 8.86 12.92
N ILE A 259 -7.26 8.51 12.23
CA ILE A 259 -5.92 8.47 12.81
C ILE A 259 -5.28 9.84 12.58
N ASP A 260 -5.14 10.60 13.66
CA ASP A 260 -4.45 11.88 13.66
C ASP A 260 -2.99 11.62 14.04
N ALA A 261 -2.10 11.76 13.07
CA ALA A 261 -0.70 11.35 13.21
C ALA A 261 0.23 12.26 12.39
N GLU A 262 1.41 12.49 12.92
CA GLU A 262 2.49 13.21 12.25
C GLU A 262 3.43 12.25 11.51
N PRO A 263 4.16 12.69 10.46
CA PRO A 263 5.23 11.91 9.87
C PRO A 263 6.21 11.36 10.92
N GLY A 264 6.66 10.13 10.74
CA GLY A 264 7.46 9.39 11.72
C GLY A 264 6.64 8.55 12.71
N THR A 265 5.31 8.72 12.74
CA THR A 265 4.44 7.93 13.63
C THR A 265 4.44 6.46 13.25
N LYS A 266 4.62 5.60 14.27
CA LYS A 266 4.37 4.16 14.22
C LYS A 266 3.06 3.83 14.92
N LYS A 267 2.26 2.96 14.31
CA LYS A 267 0.99 2.50 14.88
C LYS A 267 0.77 1.01 14.62
N GLN A 268 0.30 0.31 15.64
CA GLN A 268 -0.06 -1.11 15.56
C GLN A 268 -1.58 -1.28 15.46
N PHE A 269 -1.99 -2.33 14.74
CA PHE A 269 -3.38 -2.69 14.46
C PHE A 269 -3.67 -4.15 14.75
#